data_2816587c5bcdbd578236f18aaf860354
#
_entry.id   2816587c5bcdbd578236f18aaf860354
#
_cell.length_a   1.000
_cell.length_b   1.000
_cell.length_c   1.000
_cell.angle_alpha   90.00
_cell.angle_beta   90.00
_cell.angle_gamma   90.00
#
_symmetry.space_group_name_H-M   'P 1'
#
loop_
_entity.id
_entity.type
_entity.pdbx_description
1 polymer ?
#
loop_
_entity_poly.entity_id
_entity_poly.type
_entity_poly.pdbx_seq_one_letter_code
_entity_poly.pdbx_strand_id
1 'polypeptide(L)'
;MLLLLFLYPTPLSFKSSDVKNVRFILCFKYFALYLHNKQKSNNRMSFTEHCNEIFNQAIRDYHVTDNVDTPINNPYDIESIENRLYLKCWIDTVQWHFEDLIRDPHISPEDGMSLKHRIDRSNQDRTDLVEQIDSYFRQLYSDITPLPDATINTESPAWAVDRLSILALKIYHMKEQTERKDASEEHIKKCKSKLNILCEQQKDLSLAIDQLLDDIQHGRKYMKVYRQMKMYNDPSTNPILYKKK
;
A
#
# COMPACT_ATOMS: atom_id res chain seq x y z
N MET A 1 -7.98 -26.94 25.05
CA MET A 1 -8.75 -28.19 25.09
C MET A 1 -8.97 -28.66 26.56
N LEU A 2 -9.09 -27.76 27.54
CA LEU A 2 -9.27 -28.14 28.96
C LEU A 2 -10.35 -27.30 29.68
N LEU A 3 -11.19 -26.52 29.01
CA LEU A 3 -12.17 -25.61 29.65
C LEU A 3 -13.62 -25.94 29.38
N LEU A 4 -13.94 -27.08 28.80
CA LEU A 4 -15.34 -27.50 28.51
C LEU A 4 -15.81 -28.74 29.31
N LEU A 5 -15.08 -29.16 30.36
CA LEU A 5 -15.39 -30.37 31.16
C LEU A 5 -16.04 -30.06 32.53
N PHE A 6 -16.34 -28.79 32.85
CA PHE A 6 -16.81 -28.45 34.20
C PHE A 6 -18.28 -28.03 34.33
N LEU A 7 -19.16 -28.31 33.36
CA LEU A 7 -20.57 -27.87 33.44
C LEU A 7 -21.64 -28.96 33.44
N TYR A 8 -21.32 -30.26 33.67
CA TYR A 8 -22.37 -31.28 33.89
C TYR A 8 -21.99 -32.24 35.03
N PRO A 9 -22.78 -32.29 36.12
CA PRO A 9 -22.50 -33.14 37.27
C PRO A 9 -23.26 -34.48 37.23
N THR A 10 -23.30 -35.21 36.11
CA THR A 10 -23.77 -36.61 36.11
C THR A 10 -22.98 -37.42 35.09
N PRO A 11 -22.48 -38.61 35.45
CA PRO A 11 -21.78 -39.47 34.53
C PRO A 11 -22.76 -40.19 33.62
N LEU A 12 -22.98 -39.66 32.42
CA LEU A 12 -23.63 -40.41 31.36
C LEU A 12 -22.61 -41.41 30.78
N SER A 13 -22.89 -42.71 30.96
CA SER A 13 -22.12 -43.80 30.36
C SER A 13 -22.33 -43.81 28.84
N PHE A 14 -21.46 -43.12 28.10
CA PHE A 14 -21.46 -43.23 26.64
C PHE A 14 -20.81 -44.52 26.19
N LYS A 15 -21.47 -45.29 25.29
CA LYS A 15 -20.88 -46.43 24.62
C LYS A 15 -19.76 -45.96 23.69
N SER A 16 -18.71 -46.77 23.55
CA SER A 16 -17.53 -46.46 22.72
C SER A 16 -17.85 -46.04 21.26
N SER A 17 -18.99 -46.47 20.72
CA SER A 17 -19.51 -46.08 19.41
C SER A 17 -19.97 -44.61 19.36
N ASP A 18 -20.53 -44.07 20.47
CA ASP A 18 -21.07 -42.72 20.49
C ASP A 18 -19.98 -41.66 20.55
N VAL A 19 -18.87 -41.96 21.19
CA VAL A 19 -17.68 -41.08 21.26
C VAL A 19 -17.01 -40.93 19.87
N LYS A 20 -16.98 -42.00 19.06
CA LYS A 20 -16.47 -41.93 17.71
C LYS A 20 -17.36 -41.09 16.78
N ASN A 21 -18.68 -41.24 16.89
CA ASN A 21 -19.65 -40.47 16.11
C ASN A 21 -19.63 -38.98 16.49
N VAL A 22 -19.56 -38.63 17.78
CA VAL A 22 -19.47 -37.25 18.23
C VAL A 22 -18.17 -36.57 17.78
N ARG A 23 -17.02 -37.30 17.82
CA ARG A 23 -15.76 -36.79 17.28
C ARG A 23 -15.81 -36.55 15.78
N PHE A 24 -16.44 -37.46 15.04
CA PHE A 24 -16.58 -37.33 13.57
C PHE A 24 -17.48 -36.15 13.20
N ILE A 25 -18.61 -35.96 13.90
CA ILE A 25 -19.55 -34.85 13.69
C ILE A 25 -18.89 -33.50 14.05
N LEU A 26 -18.12 -33.44 15.15
CA LEU A 26 -17.37 -32.24 15.53
C LEU A 26 -16.28 -31.92 14.49
N CYS A 27 -15.53 -32.91 14.03
CA CYS A 27 -14.52 -32.72 12.99
C CYS A 27 -15.13 -32.22 11.69
N PHE A 28 -16.30 -32.75 11.29
CA PHE A 28 -17.01 -32.31 10.09
C PHE A 28 -17.59 -30.89 10.23
N LYS A 29 -18.09 -30.51 11.40
CA LYS A 29 -18.53 -29.15 11.69
C LYS A 29 -17.36 -28.14 11.70
N TYR A 30 -16.22 -28.50 12.28
CA TYR A 30 -15.00 -27.67 12.24
C TYR A 30 -14.45 -27.56 10.82
N PHE A 31 -14.48 -28.63 10.03
CA PHE A 31 -14.07 -28.60 8.64
C PHE A 31 -15.02 -27.79 7.77
N ALA A 32 -16.34 -27.91 7.97
CA ALA A 32 -17.34 -27.09 7.29
C ALA A 32 -17.23 -25.60 7.67
N LEU A 33 -16.97 -25.29 8.95
CA LEU A 33 -16.71 -23.92 9.41
C LEU A 33 -15.40 -23.37 8.84
N TYR A 34 -14.36 -24.17 8.75
CA TYR A 34 -13.10 -23.83 8.10
C TYR A 34 -13.30 -23.55 6.61
N LEU A 35 -14.03 -24.41 5.88
CA LEU A 35 -14.35 -24.19 4.47
C LEU A 35 -15.25 -22.96 4.27
N HIS A 36 -16.22 -22.72 5.13
CA HIS A 36 -17.08 -21.53 5.07
C HIS A 36 -16.29 -20.24 5.33
N ASN A 37 -15.39 -20.25 6.29
CA ASN A 37 -14.50 -19.12 6.57
C ASN A 37 -13.48 -18.91 5.43
N LYS A 38 -12.96 -19.99 4.83
CA LYS A 38 -12.08 -19.93 3.66
C LYS A 38 -12.82 -19.40 2.43
N GLN A 39 -14.08 -19.77 2.25
CA GLN A 39 -14.91 -19.31 1.13
C GLN A 39 -15.35 -17.84 1.32
N LYS A 40 -15.60 -17.39 2.58
CA LYS A 40 -15.79 -15.97 2.90
C LYS A 40 -14.51 -15.14 2.71
N SER A 41 -13.35 -15.71 3.01
CA SER A 41 -12.04 -15.07 2.78
C SER A 41 -11.74 -14.92 1.28
N ASN A 42 -12.11 -15.90 0.45
CA ASN A 42 -11.93 -15.85 -1.00
C ASN A 42 -12.85 -14.85 -1.72
N ASN A 43 -13.88 -14.32 -1.04
CA ASN A 43 -14.81 -13.34 -1.60
C ASN A 43 -14.61 -11.93 -1.02
N ARG A 44 -13.60 -11.73 -0.19
CA ARG A 44 -13.26 -10.42 0.37
C ARG A 44 -12.08 -9.86 -0.40
N MET A 45 -12.29 -8.69 -1.01
CA MET A 45 -11.24 -7.90 -1.67
C MET A 45 -10.02 -7.78 -0.76
N SER A 46 -8.82 -8.05 -1.27
CA SER A 46 -7.59 -7.90 -0.50
C SER A 46 -7.29 -6.42 -0.24
N PHE A 47 -6.42 -6.13 0.74
CA PHE A 47 -6.03 -4.76 1.02
C PHE A 47 -5.39 -4.09 -0.20
N THR A 48 -4.53 -4.81 -0.94
CA THR A 48 -3.84 -4.25 -2.11
C THR A 48 -4.74 -4.13 -3.34
N GLU A 49 -5.75 -5.00 -3.50
CA GLU A 49 -6.80 -4.80 -4.51
C GLU A 49 -7.53 -3.49 -4.25
N HIS A 50 -7.92 -3.23 -3.00
CA HIS A 50 -8.55 -1.97 -2.59
C HIS A 50 -7.63 -0.76 -2.82
N CYS A 51 -6.34 -0.86 -2.46
CA CYS A 51 -5.35 0.17 -2.76
C CYS A 51 -5.29 0.49 -4.25
N ASN A 52 -5.21 -0.54 -5.11
CA ASN A 52 -5.11 -0.37 -6.56
C ASN A 52 -6.37 0.30 -7.15
N GLU A 53 -7.56 0.01 -6.63
CA GLU A 53 -8.80 0.71 -7.04
C GLU A 53 -8.73 2.20 -6.71
N ILE A 54 -8.32 2.56 -5.48
CA ILE A 54 -8.19 3.94 -5.02
C ILE A 54 -7.11 4.68 -5.83
N PHE A 55 -5.96 4.07 -6.07
CA PHE A 55 -4.89 4.67 -6.87
C PHE A 55 -5.33 4.92 -8.30
N ASN A 56 -5.96 3.94 -8.93
CA ASN A 56 -6.50 4.12 -10.29
C ASN A 56 -7.59 5.20 -10.35
N GLN A 57 -8.38 5.37 -9.29
CA GLN A 57 -9.36 6.45 -9.20
C GLN A 57 -8.64 7.80 -9.10
N ALA A 58 -7.69 7.98 -8.16
CA ALA A 58 -6.95 9.23 -8.00
C ALA A 58 -6.24 9.66 -9.28
N ILE A 59 -5.61 8.71 -9.99
CA ILE A 59 -4.94 8.97 -11.28
C ILE A 59 -5.95 9.44 -12.32
N ARG A 60 -7.09 8.78 -12.46
CA ARG A 60 -8.13 9.20 -13.43
C ARG A 60 -8.70 10.57 -13.09
N ASP A 61 -8.98 10.83 -11.81
CA ASP A 61 -9.56 12.08 -11.36
C ASP A 61 -8.60 13.26 -11.60
N TYR A 62 -7.30 13.07 -11.39
CA TYR A 62 -6.28 14.06 -11.72
C TYR A 62 -6.28 14.39 -13.23
N HIS A 63 -6.27 13.38 -14.09
CA HIS A 63 -6.15 13.54 -15.54
C HIS A 63 -7.45 14.06 -16.20
N VAL A 64 -8.51 14.30 -15.43
CA VAL A 64 -9.68 15.07 -15.94
C VAL A 64 -9.28 16.52 -16.27
N THR A 65 -8.43 17.12 -15.45
CA THR A 65 -7.93 18.49 -15.64
C THR A 65 -6.49 18.53 -16.13
N ASP A 66 -5.72 17.49 -15.83
CA ASP A 66 -4.30 17.31 -16.16
C ASP A 66 -3.46 18.57 -15.88
N ASN A 67 -3.64 19.12 -14.67
CA ASN A 67 -3.00 20.36 -14.26
C ASN A 67 -2.49 20.27 -12.82
N VAL A 68 -1.20 20.53 -12.63
CA VAL A 68 -0.48 20.48 -11.35
C VAL A 68 -1.00 21.46 -10.29
N ASP A 69 -1.80 22.44 -10.69
CA ASP A 69 -2.40 23.45 -9.79
C ASP A 69 -3.86 23.12 -9.45
N THR A 70 -4.40 22.01 -9.95
CA THR A 70 -5.77 21.60 -9.64
C THR A 70 -5.90 21.25 -8.15
N PRO A 71 -6.84 21.89 -7.42
CA PRO A 71 -7.12 21.50 -6.05
C PRO A 71 -7.63 20.06 -5.98
N ILE A 72 -7.11 19.32 -4.99
CA ILE A 72 -7.59 17.95 -4.76
C ILE A 72 -9.05 17.95 -4.27
N ASN A 73 -9.86 17.10 -4.86
CA ASN A 73 -11.20 16.78 -4.38
C ASN A 73 -11.24 15.31 -3.96
N ASN A 74 -10.78 15.03 -2.73
CA ASN A 74 -10.72 13.68 -2.20
C ASN A 74 -12.13 13.20 -1.79
N PRO A 75 -12.67 12.12 -2.38
CA PRO A 75 -14.03 11.67 -2.13
C PRO A 75 -14.18 10.88 -0.80
N TYR A 76 -13.09 10.57 -0.12
CA TYR A 76 -13.07 9.72 1.07
C TYR A 76 -13.07 10.55 2.36
N ASP A 77 -13.61 9.96 3.43
CA ASP A 77 -13.59 10.55 4.78
C ASP A 77 -12.15 10.86 5.22
N ILE A 78 -11.94 12.06 5.79
CA ILE A 78 -10.61 12.58 6.12
C ILE A 78 -9.81 11.70 7.09
N GLU A 79 -10.50 10.97 7.98
CA GLU A 79 -9.86 10.08 8.96
C GLU A 79 -9.61 8.66 8.41
N SER A 80 -10.15 8.34 7.23
CA SER A 80 -10.04 7.01 6.66
C SER A 80 -8.67 6.71 6.08
N ILE A 81 -8.34 5.43 5.95
CA ILE A 81 -7.14 5.00 5.23
C ILE A 81 -7.26 5.28 3.73
N GLU A 82 -8.48 5.17 3.19
CA GLU A 82 -8.80 5.46 1.80
C GLU A 82 -8.46 6.91 1.43
N ASN A 83 -8.75 7.85 2.33
CA ASN A 83 -8.38 9.26 2.13
C ASN A 83 -6.86 9.42 2.01
N ARG A 84 -6.09 8.78 2.91
CA ARG A 84 -4.62 8.83 2.88
C ARG A 84 -4.05 8.19 1.63
N LEU A 85 -4.61 7.06 1.19
CA LEU A 85 -4.19 6.36 -0.02
C LEU A 85 -4.47 7.19 -1.28
N TYR A 86 -5.66 7.79 -1.36
CA TYR A 86 -6.04 8.66 -2.47
C TYR A 86 -5.13 9.89 -2.54
N LEU A 87 -4.96 10.59 -1.40
CA LEU A 87 -4.07 11.75 -1.30
C LEU A 87 -2.63 11.40 -1.67
N LYS A 88 -2.15 10.23 -1.23
CA LYS A 88 -0.81 9.72 -1.56
C LYS A 88 -0.63 9.58 -3.07
N CYS A 89 -1.57 8.95 -3.75
CA CYS A 89 -1.50 8.75 -5.19
C CYS A 89 -1.66 10.07 -5.95
N TRP A 90 -2.49 11.00 -5.46
CA TRP A 90 -2.62 12.34 -6.03
C TRP A 90 -1.29 13.10 -5.97
N ILE A 91 -0.62 13.12 -4.82
CA ILE A 91 0.70 13.76 -4.65
C ILE A 91 1.72 13.14 -5.60
N ASP A 92 1.76 11.81 -5.74
CA ASP A 92 2.65 11.12 -6.67
C ASP A 92 2.39 11.55 -8.12
N THR A 93 1.12 11.69 -8.49
CA THR A 93 0.73 12.09 -9.84
C THR A 93 1.13 13.53 -10.13
N VAL A 94 0.83 14.46 -9.22
CA VAL A 94 1.27 15.87 -9.33
C VAL A 94 2.81 15.95 -9.43
N GLN A 95 3.53 15.19 -8.61
CA GLN A 95 4.99 15.19 -8.63
C GLN A 95 5.56 14.61 -9.93
N TRP A 96 4.92 13.59 -10.50
CA TRP A 96 5.29 13.07 -11.82
C TRP A 96 5.29 14.18 -12.86
N HIS A 97 4.22 14.96 -12.91
CA HIS A 97 4.11 16.08 -13.87
C HIS A 97 5.04 17.24 -13.55
N PHE A 98 5.37 17.53 -12.27
CA PHE A 98 6.44 18.47 -11.94
C PHE A 98 7.78 18.01 -12.50
N GLU A 99 8.07 16.71 -12.41
CA GLU A 99 9.28 16.12 -12.94
C GLU A 99 9.32 16.14 -14.48
N ASP A 100 8.18 16.10 -15.16
CA ASP A 100 8.12 16.30 -16.60
C ASP A 100 8.35 17.76 -16.97
N LEU A 101 7.70 18.69 -16.28
CA LEU A 101 7.84 20.13 -16.54
C LEU A 101 9.28 20.64 -16.34
N ILE A 102 9.98 20.17 -15.28
CA ILE A 102 11.37 20.62 -15.02
C ILE A 102 12.37 20.10 -16.05
N ARG A 103 11.99 19.11 -16.86
CA ARG A 103 12.82 18.58 -17.96
C ARG A 103 12.64 19.32 -19.27
N ASP A 104 11.78 20.33 -19.33
CA ASP A 104 11.66 21.19 -20.50
C ASP A 104 13.00 21.92 -20.74
N PRO A 105 13.69 21.69 -21.88
CA PRO A 105 14.95 22.33 -22.17
C PRO A 105 14.86 23.86 -22.33
N HIS A 106 13.65 24.40 -22.43
CA HIS A 106 13.37 25.82 -22.61
C HIS A 106 12.85 26.50 -21.33
N ILE A 107 12.78 25.79 -20.20
CA ILE A 107 12.34 26.36 -18.92
C ILE A 107 13.29 27.50 -18.50
N SER A 108 12.74 28.62 -18.03
CA SER A 108 13.56 29.70 -17.49
C SER A 108 14.26 29.27 -16.18
N PRO A 109 15.43 29.84 -15.84
CA PRO A 109 16.10 29.55 -14.58
C PRO A 109 15.20 29.86 -13.35
N GLU A 110 14.42 30.92 -13.42
CA GLU A 110 13.48 31.35 -12.37
C GLU A 110 12.36 30.33 -12.19
N ASP A 111 11.72 29.90 -13.29
CA ASP A 111 10.65 28.91 -13.26
C ASP A 111 11.20 27.54 -12.83
N GLY A 112 12.38 27.16 -13.31
CA GLY A 112 13.05 25.93 -12.91
C GLY A 112 13.35 25.90 -11.42
N MET A 113 13.79 27.01 -10.80
CA MET A 113 14.02 27.11 -9.37
C MET A 113 12.71 27.05 -8.59
N SER A 114 11.67 27.76 -9.04
CA SER A 114 10.32 27.73 -8.45
C SER A 114 9.77 26.30 -8.44
N LEU A 115 9.89 25.61 -9.57
CA LEU A 115 9.43 24.23 -9.72
C LEU A 115 10.24 23.26 -8.85
N LYS A 116 11.56 23.46 -8.72
CA LYS A 116 12.40 22.69 -7.79
C LYS A 116 11.91 22.81 -6.34
N HIS A 117 11.53 24.00 -5.89
CA HIS A 117 10.96 24.19 -4.56
C HIS A 117 9.62 23.47 -4.39
N ARG A 118 8.77 23.43 -5.43
CA ARG A 118 7.52 22.67 -5.42
C ARG A 118 7.77 21.17 -5.31
N ILE A 119 8.74 20.64 -6.05
CA ILE A 119 9.18 19.24 -5.99
C ILE A 119 9.68 18.88 -4.59
N ASP A 120 10.52 19.74 -3.97
CA ASP A 120 11.04 19.51 -2.63
C ASP A 120 9.92 19.46 -1.59
N ARG A 121 8.93 20.37 -1.69
CA ARG A 121 7.75 20.36 -0.83
C ARG A 121 6.91 19.11 -1.03
N SER A 122 6.60 18.76 -2.27
CA SER A 122 5.85 17.56 -2.62
C SER A 122 6.52 16.29 -2.08
N ASN A 123 7.85 16.18 -2.15
CA ASN A 123 8.61 15.09 -1.54
C ASN A 123 8.49 15.06 -0.01
N GLN A 124 8.37 16.23 0.64
CA GLN A 124 8.13 16.29 2.08
C GLN A 124 6.72 15.79 2.41
N ASP A 125 5.70 16.36 1.75
CA ASP A 125 4.30 16.00 1.95
C ASP A 125 4.05 14.50 1.72
N ARG A 126 4.67 13.94 0.67
CA ARG A 126 4.66 12.50 0.39
C ARG A 126 5.23 11.68 1.54
N THR A 127 6.37 12.09 2.09
CA THR A 127 7.02 11.38 3.20
C THR A 127 6.19 11.44 4.48
N ASP A 128 5.64 12.61 4.79
CA ASP A 128 4.80 12.81 5.97
C ASP A 128 3.54 11.93 5.88
N LEU A 129 2.99 11.78 4.69
CA LEU A 129 1.83 10.93 4.45
C LEU A 129 2.15 9.43 4.57
N VAL A 130 3.34 8.98 4.12
CA VAL A 130 3.81 7.61 4.36
C VAL A 130 3.92 7.34 5.86
N GLU A 131 4.43 8.29 6.66
CA GLU A 131 4.48 8.17 8.12
C GLU A 131 3.08 8.10 8.76
N GLN A 132 2.08 8.79 8.20
CA GLN A 132 0.69 8.68 8.65
C GLN A 132 0.10 7.30 8.33
N ILE A 133 0.38 6.75 7.15
CA ILE A 133 -0.04 5.39 6.77
C ILE A 133 0.64 4.36 7.67
N ASP A 134 1.92 4.52 8.00
CA ASP A 134 2.60 3.65 8.98
C ASP A 134 1.97 3.75 10.37
N SER A 135 1.55 4.94 10.78
CA SER A 135 0.86 5.14 12.06
C SER A 135 -0.49 4.42 12.09
N TYR A 136 -1.21 4.39 10.96
CA TYR A 136 -2.43 3.59 10.80
C TYR A 136 -2.16 2.10 11.00
N PHE A 137 -1.16 1.52 10.33
CA PHE A 137 -0.83 0.11 10.50
C PHE A 137 -0.35 -0.22 11.91
N ARG A 138 0.43 0.66 12.52
CA ARG A 138 0.85 0.50 13.93
C ARG A 138 -0.34 0.46 14.88
N GLN A 139 -1.34 1.28 14.66
CA GLN A 139 -2.58 1.28 15.46
C GLN A 139 -3.40 0.03 15.17
N LEU A 140 -3.57 -0.35 13.90
CA LEU A 140 -4.33 -1.54 13.48
C LEU A 140 -3.81 -2.83 14.12
N TYR A 141 -2.48 -2.95 14.27
CA TYR A 141 -1.81 -4.12 14.83
C TYR A 141 -1.29 -3.93 16.26
N SER A 142 -1.80 -2.91 16.98
CA SER A 142 -1.31 -2.58 18.34
C SER A 142 -1.43 -3.72 19.34
N ASP A 143 -2.47 -4.56 19.19
CA ASP A 143 -2.77 -5.66 20.12
C ASP A 143 -2.08 -6.98 19.74
N ILE A 144 -1.33 -7.00 18.64
CA ILE A 144 -0.62 -8.19 18.18
C ILE A 144 0.70 -8.32 18.92
N THR A 145 0.84 -9.41 19.67
CA THR A 145 2.12 -9.78 20.28
C THR A 145 2.94 -10.61 19.30
N PRO A 146 4.14 -10.18 18.92
CA PRO A 146 5.01 -10.96 18.05
C PRO A 146 5.36 -12.32 18.67
N LEU A 147 5.45 -13.35 17.83
CA LEU A 147 5.94 -14.67 18.23
C LEU A 147 7.41 -14.59 18.64
N PRO A 148 7.93 -15.54 19.46
CA PRO A 148 9.33 -15.53 19.90
C PRO A 148 10.36 -15.57 18.76
N ASP A 149 9.99 -16.15 17.63
CA ASP A 149 10.79 -16.28 16.40
C ASP A 149 10.40 -15.28 15.31
N ALA A 150 9.58 -14.28 15.65
CA ALA A 150 9.14 -13.25 14.71
C ALA A 150 10.33 -12.51 14.09
N THR A 151 10.25 -12.25 12.79
CA THR A 151 11.30 -11.55 12.05
C THR A 151 10.89 -10.12 11.70
N ILE A 152 11.89 -9.24 11.54
CA ILE A 152 11.69 -7.88 11.03
C ILE A 152 11.70 -7.89 9.49
N ASN A 153 10.95 -7.00 8.87
CA ASN A 153 11.00 -6.77 7.43
C ASN A 153 11.95 -5.62 7.07
N THR A 154 12.42 -5.58 5.82
CA THR A 154 13.34 -4.54 5.33
C THR A 154 12.71 -3.15 5.25
N GLU A 155 11.38 -3.09 5.04
CA GLU A 155 10.61 -1.85 4.98
C GLU A 155 9.27 -2.03 5.72
N SER A 156 8.64 -0.93 6.09
CA SER A 156 7.30 -0.97 6.67
C SER A 156 6.23 -1.20 5.59
N PRO A 157 5.00 -1.61 5.98
CA PRO A 157 3.90 -1.73 5.04
C PRO A 157 3.61 -0.44 4.26
N ALA A 158 3.73 0.73 4.89
CA ALA A 158 3.47 2.01 4.22
C ALA A 158 4.48 2.32 3.11
N TRP A 159 5.77 1.98 3.29
CA TRP A 159 6.77 2.13 2.23
C TRP A 159 6.52 1.17 1.05
N ALA A 160 6.04 -0.03 1.33
CA ALA A 160 5.64 -0.95 0.27
C ALA A 160 4.40 -0.45 -0.50
N VAL A 161 3.43 0.14 0.21
CA VAL A 161 2.24 0.81 -0.38
C VAL A 161 2.64 2.05 -1.19
N ASP A 162 3.60 2.84 -0.72
CA ASP A 162 4.19 3.96 -1.48
C ASP A 162 4.71 3.50 -2.85
N ARG A 163 5.45 2.41 -2.88
CA ARG A 163 5.95 1.82 -4.13
C ARG A 163 4.82 1.32 -5.04
N LEU A 164 3.75 0.76 -4.44
CA LEU A 164 2.59 0.27 -5.20
C LEU A 164 1.85 1.42 -5.88
N SER A 165 1.68 2.57 -5.20
CA SER A 165 1.09 3.79 -5.76
C SER A 165 1.88 4.30 -6.98
N ILE A 166 3.20 4.43 -6.84
CA ILE A 166 4.08 4.86 -7.94
C ILE A 166 4.02 3.86 -9.11
N LEU A 167 3.90 2.57 -8.82
CA LEU A 167 3.81 1.54 -9.86
C LEU A 167 2.49 1.62 -10.63
N ALA A 168 1.36 1.90 -9.94
CA ALA A 168 0.08 2.15 -10.59
C ALA A 168 0.16 3.33 -11.57
N LEU A 169 0.80 4.43 -11.17
CA LEU A 169 1.03 5.58 -12.02
C LEU A 169 1.93 5.26 -13.23
N LYS A 170 3.01 4.50 -13.04
CA LYS A 170 3.86 4.03 -14.15
C LYS A 170 3.09 3.18 -15.15
N ILE A 171 2.19 2.33 -14.68
CA ILE A 171 1.33 1.50 -15.54
C ILE A 171 0.40 2.38 -16.36
N TYR A 172 -0.22 3.39 -15.74
CA TYR A 172 -1.09 4.34 -16.42
C TYR A 172 -0.35 5.04 -17.57
N HIS A 173 0.77 5.70 -17.31
CA HIS A 173 1.53 6.41 -18.35
C HIS A 173 2.17 5.46 -19.39
N MET A 174 2.57 4.25 -18.99
CA MET A 174 3.07 3.27 -19.97
C MET A 174 1.95 2.79 -20.90
N LYS A 175 0.72 2.67 -20.38
CA LYS A 175 -0.45 2.32 -21.20
C LYS A 175 -0.73 3.42 -22.23
N GLU A 176 -0.71 4.70 -21.84
CA GLU A 176 -0.83 5.82 -22.78
C GLU A 176 0.18 5.71 -23.92
N GLN A 177 1.45 5.37 -23.63
CA GLN A 177 2.47 5.18 -24.67
C GLN A 177 2.13 4.04 -25.63
N THR A 178 1.39 3.01 -25.21
CA THR A 178 0.96 1.91 -26.09
C THR A 178 -0.22 2.29 -27.02
N GLU A 179 -0.93 3.38 -26.70
CA GLU A 179 -2.11 3.85 -27.39
C GLU A 179 -1.82 5.06 -28.31
N ARG A 180 -0.57 5.55 -28.34
CA ARG A 180 -0.13 6.69 -29.16
C ARG A 180 -0.24 6.39 -30.65
N LYS A 181 -0.97 7.27 -31.39
CA LYS A 181 -1.16 7.15 -32.83
C LYS A 181 -0.02 7.73 -33.66
N ASP A 182 0.77 8.61 -33.06
CA ASP A 182 1.92 9.31 -33.65
C ASP A 182 3.26 8.57 -33.47
N ALA A 183 3.26 7.47 -32.71
CA ALA A 183 4.46 6.69 -32.42
C ALA A 183 4.68 5.56 -33.44
N SER A 184 5.96 5.18 -33.66
CA SER A 184 6.31 4.04 -34.51
C SER A 184 5.82 2.71 -33.93
N GLU A 185 5.56 1.71 -34.78
CA GLU A 185 5.19 0.36 -34.37
C GLU A 185 6.25 -0.28 -33.45
N GLU A 186 7.53 -0.01 -33.69
CA GLU A 186 8.62 -0.49 -32.86
C GLU A 186 8.55 0.10 -31.44
N HIS A 187 8.29 1.41 -31.34
CA HIS A 187 8.08 2.08 -30.04
C HIS A 187 6.88 1.46 -29.29
N ILE A 188 5.74 1.31 -29.94
CA ILE A 188 4.53 0.72 -29.37
C ILE A 188 4.81 -0.71 -28.89
N LYS A 189 5.48 -1.54 -29.68
CA LYS A 189 5.86 -2.90 -29.30
C LYS A 189 6.76 -2.93 -28.07
N LYS A 190 7.76 -2.04 -28.00
CA LYS A 190 8.64 -1.88 -26.84
C LYS A 190 7.87 -1.45 -25.58
N CYS A 191 6.95 -0.51 -25.72
CA CYS A 191 6.10 -0.05 -24.62
C CYS A 191 5.16 -1.15 -24.13
N LYS A 192 4.56 -1.95 -25.02
CA LYS A 192 3.74 -3.12 -24.65
C LYS A 192 4.54 -4.15 -23.84
N SER A 193 5.79 -4.43 -24.24
CA SER A 193 6.66 -5.33 -23.48
C SER A 193 6.96 -4.80 -22.07
N LYS A 194 7.24 -3.49 -21.94
CA LYS A 194 7.44 -2.84 -20.64
C LYS A 194 6.18 -2.85 -19.80
N LEU A 195 5.02 -2.57 -20.39
CA LEU A 195 3.72 -2.59 -19.70
C LEU A 195 3.44 -3.98 -19.10
N ASN A 196 3.70 -5.05 -19.84
CA ASN A 196 3.53 -6.42 -19.33
C ASN A 196 4.40 -6.66 -18.08
N ILE A 197 5.67 -6.23 -18.11
CA ILE A 197 6.58 -6.34 -16.95
C ILE A 197 6.07 -5.53 -15.76
N LEU A 198 5.59 -4.29 -15.98
CA LEU A 198 5.04 -3.46 -14.92
C LEU A 198 3.78 -4.08 -14.28
N CYS A 199 2.91 -4.69 -15.10
CA CYS A 199 1.72 -5.40 -14.61
C CYS A 199 2.09 -6.65 -13.80
N GLU A 200 3.14 -7.37 -14.17
CA GLU A 200 3.66 -8.49 -13.40
C GLU A 200 4.24 -8.01 -12.06
N GLN A 201 5.08 -6.96 -12.08
CA GLN A 201 5.60 -6.33 -10.87
C GLN A 201 4.48 -5.87 -9.91
N GLN A 202 3.37 -5.34 -10.44
CA GLN A 202 2.23 -4.94 -9.61
C GLN A 202 1.59 -6.14 -8.91
N LYS A 203 1.42 -7.26 -9.61
CA LYS A 203 0.89 -8.50 -9.03
C LYS A 203 1.80 -9.03 -7.92
N ASP A 204 3.10 -9.09 -8.18
CA ASP A 204 4.09 -9.59 -7.23
C ASP A 204 4.17 -8.69 -6.00
N LEU A 205 4.21 -7.37 -6.19
CA LEU A 205 4.26 -6.41 -5.08
C LEU A 205 2.96 -6.44 -4.26
N SER A 206 1.80 -6.51 -4.92
CA SER A 206 0.51 -6.66 -4.24
C SER A 206 0.46 -7.91 -3.38
N LEU A 207 0.84 -9.05 -3.94
CA LEU A 207 0.90 -10.33 -3.21
C LEU A 207 1.86 -10.23 -2.01
N ALA A 208 3.05 -9.65 -2.19
CA ALA A 208 4.04 -9.51 -1.13
C ALA A 208 3.55 -8.60 0.01
N ILE A 209 2.83 -7.53 -0.30
CA ILE A 209 2.22 -6.64 0.71
C ILE A 209 1.14 -7.39 1.48
N ASP A 210 0.21 -8.08 0.80
CA ASP A 210 -0.86 -8.83 1.47
C ASP A 210 -0.28 -9.94 2.37
N GLN A 211 0.78 -10.63 1.94
CA GLN A 211 1.52 -11.61 2.76
C GLN A 211 2.19 -10.94 3.97
N LEU A 212 2.80 -9.77 3.80
CA LEU A 212 3.41 -9.02 4.91
C LEU A 212 2.38 -8.63 5.96
N LEU A 213 1.22 -8.14 5.55
CA LEU A 213 0.14 -7.77 6.47
C LEU A 213 -0.43 -8.99 7.20
N ASP A 214 -0.57 -10.14 6.51
CA ASP A 214 -0.97 -11.40 7.12
C ASP A 214 0.07 -11.92 8.13
N ASP A 215 1.36 -11.81 7.81
CA ASP A 215 2.45 -12.16 8.71
C ASP A 215 2.47 -11.30 9.98
N ILE A 216 2.22 -9.99 9.85
CA ILE A 216 2.14 -9.07 11.00
C ILE A 216 0.90 -9.41 11.84
N GLN A 217 -0.26 -9.61 11.21
CA GLN A 217 -1.50 -9.94 11.89
C GLN A 217 -1.41 -11.23 12.72
N HIS A 218 -0.61 -12.20 12.27
CA HIS A 218 -0.38 -13.47 12.97
C HIS A 218 0.87 -13.48 13.85
N GLY A 219 1.54 -12.33 14.03
CA GLY A 219 2.74 -12.21 14.86
C GLY A 219 3.99 -12.88 14.29
N ARG A 220 3.98 -13.36 13.05
CA ARG A 220 5.16 -13.96 12.39
C ARG A 220 6.21 -12.92 12.01
N LYS A 221 5.76 -11.70 11.77
CA LYS A 221 6.63 -10.53 11.57
C LYS A 221 6.20 -9.40 12.50
N TYR A 222 7.14 -8.52 12.81
CA TYR A 222 6.86 -7.29 13.51
C TYR A 222 7.36 -6.09 12.72
N MET A 223 6.66 -4.96 12.86
CA MET A 223 7.03 -3.71 12.21
C MET A 223 7.62 -2.73 13.22
N LYS A 224 8.64 -1.99 12.78
CA LYS A 224 9.13 -0.80 13.45
C LYS A 224 8.88 0.39 12.55
N VAL A 225 8.30 1.45 13.12
CA VAL A 225 8.06 2.70 12.42
C VAL A 225 9.16 3.68 12.79
N TYR A 226 9.91 4.11 11.79
CA TYR A 226 10.94 5.14 11.94
C TYR A 226 10.53 6.37 11.14
N ARG A 227 10.68 7.54 11.77
CA ARG A 227 10.55 8.80 11.04
C ARG A 227 11.79 9.02 10.19
N GLN A 228 11.59 9.59 9.00
CA GLN A 228 12.73 10.01 8.18
C GLN A 228 13.39 11.24 8.85
N MET A 229 14.62 11.09 9.29
CA MET A 229 15.42 12.17 9.85
C MET A 229 16.09 12.95 8.71
N LYS A 230 15.28 13.68 7.91
CA LYS A 230 15.79 14.49 6.78
C LYS A 230 16.67 15.62 7.30
N MET A 231 17.83 15.78 6.69
CA MET A 231 18.85 16.75 7.10
C MET A 231 19.06 17.89 6.08
N TYR A 232 18.94 17.59 4.79
CA TYR A 232 19.33 18.53 3.73
C TYR A 232 18.41 19.73 3.57
N ASN A 233 17.13 19.61 3.94
CA ASN A 233 16.16 20.72 3.92
C ASN A 233 16.09 21.48 5.23
N ASP A 234 16.76 21.01 6.29
CA ASP A 234 16.78 21.65 7.60
C ASP A 234 17.94 22.67 7.67
N PRO A 235 17.62 23.99 7.85
CA PRO A 235 18.66 25.02 7.95
C PRO A 235 19.68 24.79 9.08
N SER A 236 19.32 24.05 10.13
CA SER A 236 20.22 23.75 11.26
C SER A 236 21.21 22.63 10.98
N THR A 237 20.89 21.74 10.03
CA THR A 237 21.69 20.55 9.75
C THR A 237 22.38 20.57 8.37
N ASN A 238 22.01 21.49 7.47
CA ASN A 238 22.64 21.66 6.17
C ASN A 238 23.73 22.74 6.23
N PRO A 239 25.04 22.39 6.03
CA PRO A 239 26.15 23.32 6.09
C PRO A 239 26.06 24.50 5.11
N ILE A 240 25.43 24.34 3.98
CA ILE A 240 25.21 25.41 2.99
C ILE A 240 24.23 26.46 3.52
N LEU A 241 23.28 26.02 4.37
CA LEU A 241 22.23 26.90 4.91
C LEU A 241 22.67 27.58 6.22
N TYR A 242 23.46 26.93 7.09
CA TYR A 242 23.88 27.53 8.37
C TYR A 242 25.25 28.21 8.34
N LYS A 243 26.15 27.86 7.42
CA LYS A 243 27.41 28.58 7.24
C LYS A 243 27.14 29.87 6.50
N LYS A 244 26.89 30.97 7.25
CA LYS A 244 26.95 32.29 6.65
C LYS A 244 28.36 32.53 6.09
N LYS A 245 28.42 32.85 4.79
CA LYS A 245 29.65 33.37 4.17
C LYS A 245 30.02 34.71 4.75
#